data_c11121d768ca649bd3eb2512b6585013
#
_entry.id   c11121d768ca649bd3eb2512b6585013
#
_cell.length_a   1.000
_cell.length_b   1.000
_cell.length_c   1.000
_cell.angle_alpha   90.00
_cell.angle_beta   90.00
_cell.angle_gamma   90.00
#
_symmetry.space_group_name_H-M   'P 1'
#
loop_
_entity.id
_entity.type
_entity.pdbx_description
1 polymer ?
#
loop_
_entity_poly.entity_id
_entity_poly.type
_entity_poly.pdbx_seq_one_letter_code
_entity_poly.pdbx_strand_id
1 'polypeptide(L)'
;MLHACAHNPTGVDPSQEQWQAISAALKGRPLAVFFDSAYQGFASGDAEADAFSIRQFVRDGHNFALAQSFAKNFGLYGERIGVLHFVCADKERAAAVLSQVKLVVRPMYSSPPKQGAALVAKVLGDPKLKAQWMSELKEMSDRIVKMRLALRSKLEQLKTPGTWNHITDQIGMFSYTGLSVPQCERLQNEFHIYLLKSGRISMAGLNEGNINYFAEKIDKVVRENPVSKM
;
A
#
# COMPACT_ATOMS: atom_id res chain seq x y z
N MET A 1 -0.95 14.50 5.69
CA MET A 1 -1.48 13.25 5.10
C MET A 1 -0.63 12.09 5.58
N LEU A 2 -1.24 10.97 5.96
CA LEU A 2 -0.61 9.76 6.47
C LEU A 2 -1.09 8.56 5.63
N HIS A 3 -0.21 7.59 5.35
CA HIS A 3 -0.64 6.31 4.80
C HIS A 3 -0.92 5.36 5.96
N ALA A 4 -2.07 4.69 5.92
CA ALA A 4 -2.49 3.82 7.04
C ALA A 4 -1.61 2.57 7.16
N CYS A 5 -1.24 1.97 6.02
CA CYS A 5 -0.37 0.81 5.91
C CYS A 5 0.21 0.69 4.50
N ALA A 6 1.26 -0.11 4.34
CA ALA A 6 1.92 -0.42 3.07
C ALA A 6 2.24 0.82 2.25
N HIS A 7 3.02 1.73 2.82
CA HIS A 7 3.33 3.05 2.26
C HIS A 7 3.79 2.97 0.80
N ASN A 8 3.15 3.77 -0.05
CA ASN A 8 3.55 3.94 -1.44
C ASN A 8 4.36 5.25 -1.58
N PRO A 9 5.63 5.24 -2.01
CA PRO A 9 6.30 4.16 -2.77
C PRO A 9 7.25 3.27 -1.95
N THR A 10 7.49 3.56 -0.67
CA THR A 10 8.64 3.02 0.06
C THR A 10 8.45 1.60 0.61
N GLY A 11 7.21 1.20 0.89
CA GLY A 11 6.94 -0.06 1.61
C GLY A 11 7.39 -0.04 3.08
N VAL A 12 7.68 1.13 3.64
CA VAL A 12 8.12 1.29 5.03
C VAL A 12 7.02 1.95 5.83
N ASP A 13 6.50 1.23 6.82
CA ASP A 13 5.47 1.72 7.73
C ASP A 13 6.06 1.98 9.12
N PRO A 14 5.51 2.94 9.88
CA PRO A 14 5.82 3.10 11.29
C PRO A 14 5.42 1.85 12.11
N SER A 15 6.22 1.51 13.13
CA SER A 15 5.84 0.50 14.11
C SER A 15 4.62 0.95 14.95
N GLN A 16 4.06 0.04 15.74
CA GLN A 16 2.92 0.38 16.63
C GLN A 16 3.31 1.48 17.63
N GLU A 17 4.51 1.42 18.20
CA GLU A 17 5.06 2.42 19.11
C GLU A 17 5.27 3.76 18.40
N GLN A 18 5.76 3.72 17.16
CA GLN A 18 5.90 4.94 16.34
C GLN A 18 4.54 5.55 15.99
N TRP A 19 3.52 4.73 15.69
CA TRP A 19 2.15 5.22 15.48
C TRP A 19 1.58 5.88 16.73
N GLN A 20 1.82 5.33 17.93
CA GLN A 20 1.43 5.94 19.19
C GLN A 20 2.16 7.29 19.40
N ALA A 21 3.45 7.35 19.12
CA ALA A 21 4.23 8.59 19.19
C ALA A 21 3.75 9.66 18.20
N ILE A 22 3.44 9.27 16.94
CA ILE A 22 2.86 10.17 15.93
C ILE A 22 1.51 10.70 16.40
N SER A 23 0.64 9.84 16.91
CA SER A 23 -0.67 10.23 17.44
C SER A 23 -0.53 11.23 18.59
N ALA A 24 0.34 10.94 19.56
CA ALA A 24 0.61 11.85 20.67
C ALA A 24 1.17 13.21 20.22
N ALA A 25 2.09 13.20 19.26
CA ALA A 25 2.70 14.41 18.72
C ALA A 25 1.70 15.32 17.96
N LEU A 26 0.62 14.75 17.42
CA LEU A 26 -0.42 15.48 16.69
C LEU A 26 -1.55 15.98 17.62
N LYS A 27 -1.66 15.45 18.82
CA LYS A 27 -2.73 15.77 19.76
C LYS A 27 -2.68 17.26 20.16
N GLY A 28 -3.83 17.92 20.07
CA GLY A 28 -3.97 19.34 20.41
C GLY A 28 -3.39 20.31 19.38
N ARG A 29 -2.82 19.83 18.28
CA ARG A 29 -2.34 20.69 17.20
C ARG A 29 -3.48 21.09 16.24
N PRO A 30 -3.50 22.30 15.69
CA PRO A 30 -4.51 22.74 14.71
C PRO A 30 -4.22 22.17 13.32
N LEU A 31 -4.17 20.85 13.21
CA LEU A 31 -3.87 20.12 11.97
C LEU A 31 -5.06 19.26 11.55
N ALA A 32 -5.42 19.33 10.26
CA ALA A 32 -6.35 18.39 9.65
C ALA A 32 -5.60 17.09 9.31
N VAL A 33 -5.91 16.02 10.03
CA VAL A 33 -5.34 14.69 9.76
C VAL A 33 -6.14 14.01 8.66
N PHE A 34 -5.43 13.49 7.66
CA PHE A 34 -6.02 12.73 6.56
C PHE A 34 -5.24 11.44 6.35
N PHE A 35 -5.94 10.30 6.39
CA PHE A 35 -5.39 8.98 6.09
C PHE A 35 -5.74 8.54 4.67
N ASP A 36 -4.75 8.00 3.96
CA ASP A 36 -4.91 7.20 2.75
C ASP A 36 -4.72 5.73 3.11
N SER A 37 -5.71 4.88 2.78
CA SER A 37 -5.70 3.44 3.02
C SER A 37 -6.02 2.70 1.73
N ALA A 38 -5.00 2.56 0.88
CA ALA A 38 -5.17 1.93 -0.44
C ALA A 38 -4.79 0.44 -0.47
N TYR A 39 -4.08 -0.07 0.55
CA TYR A 39 -3.44 -1.39 0.51
C TYR A 39 -3.75 -2.25 1.74
N GLN A 40 -4.84 -1.97 2.44
CA GLN A 40 -5.26 -2.71 3.63
C GLN A 40 -5.42 -4.20 3.31
N GLY A 41 -4.76 -5.05 4.10
CA GLY A 41 -4.65 -6.49 3.90
C GLY A 41 -3.39 -6.94 3.14
N PHE A 42 -2.66 -6.02 2.49
CA PHE A 42 -1.42 -6.34 1.78
C PHE A 42 -0.14 -6.05 2.57
N ALA A 43 -0.23 -5.40 3.73
CA ALA A 43 0.92 -5.19 4.59
C ALA A 43 1.25 -6.46 5.39
N SER A 44 0.28 -7.02 6.11
CA SER A 44 0.44 -8.19 6.97
C SER A 44 -0.30 -9.44 6.48
N GLY A 45 -1.21 -9.33 5.50
CA GLY A 45 -2.15 -10.38 5.13
C GLY A 45 -3.39 -10.43 6.03
N ASP A 46 -3.49 -9.52 6.99
CA ASP A 46 -4.63 -9.36 7.90
C ASP A 46 -5.14 -7.91 7.85
N ALA A 47 -6.33 -7.73 7.28
CA ALA A 47 -6.94 -6.42 7.14
C ALA A 47 -7.23 -5.73 8.49
N GLU A 48 -7.45 -6.51 9.56
CA GLU A 48 -7.68 -5.99 10.90
C GLU A 48 -6.38 -5.48 11.55
N ALA A 49 -5.28 -6.22 11.38
CA ALA A 49 -3.96 -5.80 11.83
C ALA A 49 -3.48 -4.55 11.08
N ASP A 50 -3.70 -4.49 9.76
CA ASP A 50 -3.33 -3.34 8.92
C ASP A 50 -4.11 -2.05 9.25
N ALA A 51 -5.23 -2.15 9.99
CA ALA A 51 -5.99 -0.99 10.46
C ALA A 51 -5.47 -0.40 11.79
N PHE A 52 -4.34 -0.88 12.31
CA PHE A 52 -3.83 -0.45 13.63
C PHE A 52 -3.70 1.08 13.76
N SER A 53 -3.07 1.73 12.77
CA SER A 53 -2.85 3.18 12.77
C SER A 53 -4.15 3.97 12.90
N ILE A 54 -5.16 3.60 12.11
CA ILE A 54 -6.49 4.23 12.11
C ILE A 54 -7.16 4.03 13.47
N ARG A 55 -7.15 2.80 13.99
CA ARG A 55 -7.77 2.47 15.28
C ARG A 55 -7.07 3.14 16.45
N GLN A 56 -5.74 3.32 16.37
CA GLN A 56 -5.00 4.08 17.37
C GLN A 56 -5.49 5.53 17.43
N PHE A 57 -5.63 6.18 16.28
CA PHE A 57 -6.12 7.56 16.23
C PHE A 57 -7.56 7.71 16.71
N VAL A 58 -8.43 6.72 16.46
CA VAL A 58 -9.79 6.68 17.04
C VAL A 58 -9.74 6.57 18.56
N ARG A 59 -8.93 5.64 19.11
CA ARG A 59 -8.78 5.47 20.57
C ARG A 59 -8.27 6.73 21.26
N ASP A 60 -7.37 7.46 20.60
CA ASP A 60 -6.79 8.69 21.14
C ASP A 60 -7.70 9.92 20.97
N GLY A 61 -8.87 9.76 20.34
CA GLY A 61 -9.89 10.80 20.20
C GLY A 61 -9.59 11.84 19.14
N HIS A 62 -8.80 11.50 18.11
CA HIS A 62 -8.57 12.40 16.98
C HIS A 62 -9.79 12.51 16.07
N ASN A 63 -10.04 13.73 15.57
CA ASN A 63 -10.90 13.94 14.42
C ASN A 63 -10.05 13.85 13.15
N PHE A 64 -10.48 13.05 12.18
CA PHE A 64 -9.73 12.89 10.93
C PHE A 64 -10.61 12.40 9.78
N ALA A 65 -10.10 12.54 8.56
CA ALA A 65 -10.68 11.92 7.38
C ALA A 65 -9.84 10.72 6.95
N LEU A 66 -10.50 9.68 6.43
CA LEU A 66 -9.88 8.47 5.90
C LEU A 66 -10.45 8.17 4.52
N ALA A 67 -9.59 8.16 3.50
CA ALA A 67 -9.91 7.61 2.18
C ALA A 67 -9.48 6.14 2.12
N GLN A 68 -10.44 5.22 2.11
CA GLN A 68 -10.22 3.79 2.00
C GLN A 68 -10.56 3.31 0.60
N SER A 69 -9.63 2.67 -0.07
CA SER A 69 -9.82 2.13 -1.42
C SER A 69 -10.08 0.64 -1.41
N PHE A 70 -11.01 0.19 -2.26
CA PHE A 70 -11.25 -1.22 -2.54
C PHE A 70 -10.70 -1.65 -3.91
N ALA A 71 -9.95 -0.78 -4.57
CA ALA A 71 -9.39 -1.08 -5.89
C ALA A 71 -8.44 -2.28 -5.86
N LYS A 72 -7.57 -2.40 -4.84
CA LYS A 72 -6.54 -3.44 -4.76
C LYS A 72 -7.04 -4.69 -4.06
N ASN A 73 -7.51 -4.56 -2.83
CA ASN A 73 -7.91 -5.71 -2.00
C ASN A 73 -9.20 -6.42 -2.43
N PHE A 74 -9.96 -5.82 -3.35
CA PHE A 74 -11.08 -6.44 -4.04
C PHE A 74 -10.84 -6.61 -5.55
N GLY A 75 -9.69 -6.18 -6.09
CA GLY A 75 -9.41 -6.22 -7.53
C GLY A 75 -10.30 -5.31 -8.37
N LEU A 76 -10.98 -4.34 -7.77
CA LEU A 76 -11.99 -3.47 -8.40
C LEU A 76 -11.37 -2.18 -8.96
N TYR A 77 -10.21 -2.28 -9.62
CA TYR A 77 -9.50 -1.11 -10.16
C TYR A 77 -10.34 -0.28 -11.13
N GLY A 78 -11.09 -0.95 -12.02
CA GLY A 78 -11.93 -0.33 -13.03
C GLY A 78 -13.20 0.31 -12.48
N GLU A 79 -13.70 -0.21 -11.34
CA GLU A 79 -14.93 0.27 -10.71
C GLU A 79 -14.76 1.59 -9.97
N ARG A 80 -13.53 2.05 -9.75
CA ARG A 80 -13.21 3.31 -9.08
C ARG A 80 -13.92 3.45 -7.72
N ILE A 81 -13.84 2.42 -6.88
CA ILE A 81 -14.60 2.30 -5.64
C ILE A 81 -13.72 2.49 -4.40
N GLY A 82 -14.22 3.25 -3.45
CA GLY A 82 -13.67 3.48 -2.12
C GLY A 82 -14.71 4.10 -1.21
N VAL A 83 -14.34 4.34 0.04
CA VAL A 83 -15.15 5.00 1.04
C VAL A 83 -14.37 6.16 1.66
N LEU A 84 -14.99 7.32 1.76
CA LEU A 84 -14.47 8.44 2.53
C LEU A 84 -15.18 8.44 3.90
N HIS A 85 -14.39 8.25 4.95
CA HIS A 85 -14.85 8.29 6.34
C HIS A 85 -14.44 9.61 6.99
N PHE A 86 -15.34 10.16 7.80
CA PHE A 86 -15.06 11.28 8.69
C PHE A 86 -15.26 10.81 10.13
N VAL A 87 -14.17 10.73 10.88
CA VAL A 87 -14.21 10.44 12.32
C VAL A 87 -14.36 11.78 13.05
N CYS A 88 -15.47 11.93 13.75
CA CYS A 88 -15.86 13.14 14.47
C CYS A 88 -16.00 12.87 15.95
N ALA A 89 -15.90 13.92 16.78
CA ALA A 89 -16.01 13.81 18.23
C ALA A 89 -17.37 13.27 18.71
N ASP A 90 -18.45 13.56 17.97
CA ASP A 90 -19.81 13.19 18.32
C ASP A 90 -20.69 13.01 17.07
N LYS A 91 -21.91 12.50 17.28
CA LYS A 91 -22.90 12.25 16.21
C LYS A 91 -23.44 13.51 15.57
N GLU A 92 -23.55 14.59 16.32
CA GLU A 92 -24.08 15.87 15.82
C GLU A 92 -23.09 16.48 14.83
N ARG A 93 -21.79 16.49 15.17
CA ARG A 93 -20.73 16.93 14.27
C ARG A 93 -20.63 16.03 13.03
N ALA A 94 -20.76 14.72 13.20
CA ALA A 94 -20.76 13.80 12.07
C ALA A 94 -21.93 14.08 11.11
N ALA A 95 -23.11 14.33 11.64
CA ALA A 95 -24.28 14.70 10.83
C ALA A 95 -24.09 16.03 10.10
N ALA A 96 -23.51 17.04 10.76
CA ALA A 96 -23.19 18.33 10.16
C ALA A 96 -22.17 18.19 9.02
N VAL A 97 -21.07 17.43 9.25
CA VAL A 97 -20.06 17.13 8.23
C VAL A 97 -20.70 16.41 7.04
N LEU A 98 -21.52 15.37 7.28
CA LEU A 98 -22.19 14.65 6.21
C LEU A 98 -23.10 15.55 5.38
N SER A 99 -23.81 16.50 6.02
CA SER A 99 -24.64 17.49 5.33
C SER A 99 -23.81 18.35 4.37
N GLN A 100 -22.65 18.85 4.82
CA GLN A 100 -21.76 19.67 3.99
C GLN A 100 -21.11 18.85 2.86
N VAL A 101 -20.69 17.63 3.14
CA VAL A 101 -20.14 16.72 2.12
C VAL A 101 -21.15 16.46 1.00
N LYS A 102 -22.44 16.27 1.33
CA LYS A 102 -23.53 16.13 0.33
C LYS A 102 -23.66 17.36 -0.56
N LEU A 103 -23.52 18.56 -0.01
CA LEU A 103 -23.54 19.80 -0.79
C LEU A 103 -22.35 19.90 -1.75
N VAL A 104 -21.17 19.47 -1.34
CA VAL A 104 -19.97 19.45 -2.18
C VAL A 104 -20.07 18.36 -3.27
N VAL A 105 -20.50 17.17 -2.92
CA VAL A 105 -20.63 16.03 -3.84
C VAL A 105 -21.65 16.29 -4.95
N ARG A 106 -22.77 16.95 -4.60
CA ARG A 106 -23.87 17.22 -5.54
C ARG A 106 -23.42 17.91 -6.83
N PRO A 107 -22.67 19.04 -6.82
CA PRO A 107 -22.19 19.68 -8.02
C PRO A 107 -20.99 18.99 -8.66
N MET A 108 -20.19 18.20 -7.90
CA MET A 108 -18.99 17.53 -8.43
C MET A 108 -19.35 16.38 -9.37
N TYR A 109 -20.18 15.45 -8.93
CA TYR A 109 -20.54 14.25 -9.70
C TYR A 109 -21.95 13.70 -9.38
N SER A 110 -22.72 14.39 -8.54
CA SER A 110 -24.10 14.07 -8.14
C SER A 110 -24.25 12.73 -7.42
N SER A 111 -24.00 11.61 -8.12
CA SER A 111 -24.08 10.25 -7.58
C SER A 111 -22.96 9.39 -8.14
N PRO A 112 -22.22 8.65 -7.32
CA PRO A 112 -21.22 7.71 -7.80
C PRO A 112 -21.88 6.48 -8.44
N PRO A 113 -21.14 5.72 -9.29
CA PRO A 113 -21.57 4.41 -9.76
C PRO A 113 -21.89 3.47 -8.60
N LYS A 114 -22.97 2.71 -8.69
CA LYS A 114 -23.47 1.85 -7.61
C LYS A 114 -22.83 0.47 -7.57
N GLN A 115 -22.44 -0.07 -8.73
CA GLN A 115 -22.07 -1.48 -8.86
C GLN A 115 -20.89 -1.88 -7.98
N GLY A 116 -19.78 -1.16 -8.02
CA GLY A 116 -18.60 -1.47 -7.19
C GLY A 116 -18.92 -1.45 -5.70
N ALA A 117 -19.72 -0.46 -5.24
CA ALA A 117 -20.16 -0.39 -3.84
C ALA A 117 -21.04 -1.58 -3.45
N ALA A 118 -21.96 -2.00 -4.34
CA ALA A 118 -22.84 -3.14 -4.11
C ALA A 118 -22.05 -4.47 -4.01
N LEU A 119 -21.01 -4.65 -4.83
CA LEU A 119 -20.11 -5.83 -4.76
C LEU A 119 -19.39 -5.89 -3.41
N VAL A 120 -18.76 -4.79 -3.00
CA VAL A 120 -18.06 -4.70 -1.70
C VAL A 120 -19.03 -4.95 -0.55
N ALA A 121 -20.21 -4.29 -0.56
CA ALA A 121 -21.22 -4.47 0.48
C ALA A 121 -21.74 -5.90 0.56
N LYS A 122 -21.91 -6.58 -0.59
CA LYS A 122 -22.34 -7.99 -0.63
C LYS A 122 -21.28 -8.90 0.00
N VAL A 123 -20.02 -8.75 -0.37
CA VAL A 123 -18.94 -9.59 0.16
C VAL A 123 -18.72 -9.36 1.66
N LEU A 124 -18.64 -8.11 2.09
CA LEU A 124 -18.39 -7.78 3.50
C LEU A 124 -19.62 -8.04 4.40
N GLY A 125 -20.82 -7.98 3.84
CA GLY A 125 -22.07 -8.22 4.56
C GLY A 125 -22.47 -9.69 4.69
N ASP A 126 -21.83 -10.60 3.96
CA ASP A 126 -22.08 -12.04 4.03
C ASP A 126 -20.90 -12.73 4.75
N PRO A 127 -21.13 -13.38 5.90
CA PRO A 127 -20.05 -13.99 6.68
C PRO A 127 -19.20 -15.01 5.91
N LYS A 128 -19.83 -15.80 5.01
CA LYS A 128 -19.11 -16.81 4.22
C LYS A 128 -18.24 -16.15 3.16
N LEU A 129 -18.79 -15.20 2.41
CA LEU A 129 -18.04 -14.47 1.39
C LEU A 129 -16.91 -13.64 2.02
N LYS A 130 -17.16 -13.00 3.18
CA LYS A 130 -16.14 -12.27 3.92
C LYS A 130 -14.99 -13.18 4.36
N ALA A 131 -15.30 -14.36 4.91
CA ALA A 131 -14.28 -15.31 5.34
C ALA A 131 -13.43 -15.81 4.15
N GLN A 132 -14.07 -16.12 3.04
CA GLN A 132 -13.38 -16.50 1.81
C GLN A 132 -12.49 -15.36 1.30
N TRP A 133 -13.01 -14.14 1.21
CA TRP A 133 -12.24 -12.96 0.81
C TRP A 133 -11.02 -12.72 1.69
N MET A 134 -11.14 -12.86 3.02
CA MET A 134 -10.01 -12.73 3.95
C MET A 134 -8.93 -13.78 3.69
N SER A 135 -9.33 -15.04 3.42
CA SER A 135 -8.40 -16.13 3.09
C SER A 135 -7.66 -15.87 1.78
N GLU A 136 -8.37 -15.45 0.74
CA GLU A 136 -7.79 -15.15 -0.58
C GLU A 136 -6.86 -13.91 -0.52
N LEU A 137 -7.23 -12.90 0.26
CA LEU A 137 -6.39 -11.72 0.50
C LEU A 137 -5.07 -12.08 1.19
N LYS A 138 -5.15 -12.99 2.19
CA LYS A 138 -3.95 -13.51 2.85
C LYS A 138 -3.06 -14.27 1.88
N GLU A 139 -3.61 -15.13 1.03
CA GLU A 139 -2.87 -15.87 0.01
C GLU A 139 -2.12 -14.93 -0.96
N MET A 140 -2.79 -13.87 -1.41
CA MET A 140 -2.15 -12.85 -2.25
C MET A 140 -1.01 -12.13 -1.54
N SER A 141 -1.18 -11.78 -0.27
CA SER A 141 -0.13 -11.15 0.55
C SER A 141 1.05 -12.10 0.77
N ASP A 142 0.80 -13.34 1.16
CA ASP A 142 1.83 -14.37 1.38
C ASP A 142 2.64 -14.62 0.10
N ARG A 143 2.00 -14.62 -1.08
CA ARG A 143 2.69 -14.72 -2.37
C ARG A 143 3.66 -13.55 -2.59
N ILE A 144 3.27 -12.33 -2.26
CA ILE A 144 4.15 -11.16 -2.36
C ILE A 144 5.35 -11.31 -1.43
N VAL A 145 5.15 -11.75 -0.20
CA VAL A 145 6.23 -12.02 0.76
C VAL A 145 7.18 -13.08 0.22
N LYS A 146 6.63 -14.18 -0.33
CA LYS A 146 7.43 -15.24 -0.98
C LYS A 146 8.30 -14.68 -2.11
N MET A 147 7.77 -13.81 -2.96
CA MET A 147 8.54 -13.19 -4.04
C MET A 147 9.64 -12.24 -3.54
N ARG A 148 9.41 -11.52 -2.45
CA ARG A 148 10.44 -10.69 -1.80
C ARG A 148 11.61 -11.54 -1.32
N LEU A 149 11.32 -12.60 -0.57
CA LEU A 149 12.31 -13.54 -0.07
C LEU A 149 13.10 -14.19 -1.21
N ALA A 150 12.41 -14.65 -2.25
CA ALA A 150 13.01 -15.28 -3.40
C ALA A 150 13.93 -14.31 -4.16
N LEU A 151 13.52 -13.07 -4.39
CA LEU A 151 14.33 -12.04 -5.07
C LEU A 151 15.59 -11.75 -4.27
N ARG A 152 15.46 -11.46 -2.96
CA ARG A 152 16.61 -11.21 -2.09
C ARG A 152 17.60 -12.39 -2.11
N SER A 153 17.11 -13.61 -1.90
CA SER A 153 17.94 -14.82 -1.91
C SER A 153 18.69 -15.00 -3.24
N LYS A 154 18.04 -14.72 -4.39
CA LYS A 154 18.69 -14.80 -5.70
C LYS A 154 19.81 -13.76 -5.86
N LEU A 155 19.60 -12.52 -5.46
CA LEU A 155 20.61 -11.47 -5.53
C LEU A 155 21.81 -11.76 -4.61
N GLU A 156 21.56 -12.31 -3.42
CA GLU A 156 22.60 -12.77 -2.49
C GLU A 156 23.38 -13.97 -3.05
N GLN A 157 22.71 -14.96 -3.67
CA GLN A 157 23.35 -16.10 -4.35
C GLN A 157 24.24 -15.67 -5.52
N LEU A 158 23.78 -14.70 -6.31
CA LEU A 158 24.55 -14.10 -7.39
C LEU A 158 25.72 -13.23 -6.86
N LYS A 159 25.78 -12.98 -5.56
CA LYS A 159 26.72 -12.04 -4.93
C LYS A 159 26.65 -10.66 -5.59
N THR A 160 25.44 -10.22 -5.90
CA THR A 160 25.19 -8.89 -6.48
C THR A 160 25.70 -7.80 -5.54
N PRO A 161 26.53 -6.86 -6.02
CA PRO A 161 27.07 -5.80 -5.18
C PRO A 161 25.99 -5.01 -4.44
N GLY A 162 26.24 -4.63 -3.18
CA GLY A 162 25.33 -3.89 -2.33
C GLY A 162 24.65 -4.75 -1.26
N THR A 163 23.65 -4.16 -0.58
CA THR A 163 22.84 -4.85 0.43
C THR A 163 21.39 -4.90 -0.04
N TRP A 164 20.75 -6.04 0.13
CA TRP A 164 19.41 -6.30 -0.41
C TRP A 164 18.36 -6.55 0.68
N ASN A 165 18.71 -6.28 1.94
CA ASN A 165 17.81 -6.45 3.10
C ASN A 165 16.50 -5.68 2.95
N HIS A 166 16.58 -4.47 2.41
CA HIS A 166 15.41 -3.59 2.20
C HIS A 166 14.29 -4.25 1.38
N ILE A 167 14.62 -5.22 0.51
CA ILE A 167 13.59 -5.96 -0.26
C ILE A 167 12.65 -6.73 0.67
N THR A 168 13.17 -7.29 1.76
CA THR A 168 12.39 -8.07 2.74
C THR A 168 11.93 -7.24 3.93
N ASP A 169 12.62 -6.13 4.23
CA ASP A 169 12.24 -5.22 5.30
C ASP A 169 11.03 -4.34 4.90
N GLN A 170 10.88 -4.09 3.59
CA GLN A 170 9.72 -3.41 3.01
C GLN A 170 8.53 -4.37 2.92
N ILE A 171 7.32 -3.81 3.03
CA ILE A 171 6.05 -4.53 3.01
C ILE A 171 5.10 -4.01 1.94
N GLY A 172 4.03 -4.75 1.66
CA GLY A 172 3.02 -4.37 0.69
C GLY A 172 3.43 -4.63 -0.76
N MET A 173 2.69 -4.03 -1.70
CA MET A 173 2.79 -4.34 -3.13
C MET A 173 4.05 -3.80 -3.81
N PHE A 174 4.70 -2.79 -3.25
CA PHE A 174 5.84 -2.11 -3.89
C PHE A 174 7.15 -2.35 -3.15
N SER A 175 8.24 -2.34 -3.92
CA SER A 175 9.59 -2.26 -3.40
C SER A 175 10.32 -1.07 -4.03
N TYR A 176 11.03 -0.33 -3.19
CA TYR A 176 11.97 0.70 -3.63
C TYR A 176 13.35 0.05 -3.67
N THR A 177 13.83 -0.24 -4.88
CA THR A 177 14.99 -1.10 -5.10
C THR A 177 16.34 -0.44 -4.80
N GLY A 178 16.38 0.89 -4.76
CA GLY A 178 17.63 1.64 -4.65
C GLY A 178 18.45 1.70 -5.96
N LEU A 179 17.91 1.18 -7.06
CA LEU A 179 18.55 1.28 -8.36
C LEU A 179 18.59 2.74 -8.84
N SER A 180 19.70 3.12 -9.47
CA SER A 180 19.87 4.43 -10.08
C SER A 180 19.04 4.59 -11.37
N VAL A 181 18.79 5.84 -11.77
CA VAL A 181 18.08 6.13 -13.04
C VAL A 181 18.72 5.42 -14.24
N PRO A 182 20.04 5.48 -14.47
CA PRO A 182 20.68 4.74 -15.58
C PRO A 182 20.46 3.23 -15.51
N GLN A 183 20.49 2.63 -14.31
CA GLN A 183 20.23 1.19 -14.13
C GLN A 183 18.79 0.85 -14.50
N CYS A 184 17.82 1.68 -14.06
CA CYS A 184 16.41 1.51 -14.40
C CYS A 184 16.15 1.64 -15.91
N GLU A 185 16.77 2.62 -16.55
CA GLU A 185 16.67 2.82 -18.02
C GLU A 185 17.24 1.65 -18.80
N ARG A 186 18.35 1.07 -18.36
CA ARG A 186 18.91 -0.14 -18.96
C ARG A 186 18.00 -1.34 -18.78
N LEU A 187 17.44 -1.55 -17.58
CA LEU A 187 16.47 -2.62 -17.35
C LEU A 187 15.30 -2.52 -18.32
N GLN A 188 14.82 -1.30 -18.59
CA GLN A 188 13.70 -1.07 -19.49
C GLN A 188 14.09 -1.24 -20.97
N ASN A 189 15.17 -0.61 -21.40
CA ASN A 189 15.52 -0.50 -22.83
C ASN A 189 16.22 -1.74 -23.37
N GLU A 190 17.08 -2.40 -22.55
CA GLU A 190 17.86 -3.55 -22.98
C GLU A 190 17.19 -4.90 -22.61
N PHE A 191 16.46 -4.93 -21.49
CA PHE A 191 15.93 -6.19 -20.95
C PHE A 191 14.41 -6.23 -20.87
N HIS A 192 13.72 -5.17 -21.32
CA HIS A 192 12.25 -5.07 -21.33
C HIS A 192 11.61 -5.32 -19.94
N ILE A 193 12.31 -4.90 -18.89
CA ILE A 193 11.82 -4.92 -17.51
C ILE A 193 11.33 -3.52 -17.17
N TYR A 194 10.00 -3.37 -17.09
CA TYR A 194 9.37 -2.07 -16.93
C TYR A 194 9.18 -1.72 -15.45
N LEU A 195 9.88 -0.68 -15.00
CA LEU A 195 9.82 -0.13 -13.66
C LEU A 195 9.88 1.40 -13.72
N LEU A 196 9.58 2.06 -12.62
CA LEU A 196 9.73 3.52 -12.58
C LEU A 196 11.22 3.91 -12.53
N LYS A 197 11.56 5.05 -13.12
CA LYS A 197 12.93 5.60 -13.08
C LYS A 197 13.41 5.90 -11.65
N SER A 198 12.48 6.05 -10.70
CA SER A 198 12.78 6.17 -9.26
C SER A 198 13.27 4.86 -8.61
N GLY A 199 13.26 3.75 -9.32
CA GLY A 199 13.61 2.43 -8.78
C GLY A 199 12.45 1.70 -8.09
N ARG A 200 11.21 2.25 -8.11
CA ARG A 200 10.05 1.55 -7.56
C ARG A 200 9.57 0.46 -8.51
N ILE A 201 9.41 -0.75 -7.96
CA ILE A 201 8.81 -1.90 -8.67
C ILE A 201 7.54 -2.38 -7.98
N SER A 202 6.69 -3.10 -8.73
CA SER A 202 5.56 -3.85 -8.17
C SER A 202 6.01 -5.29 -7.92
N MET A 203 6.03 -5.70 -6.65
CA MET A 203 6.35 -7.09 -6.27
C MET A 203 5.27 -8.07 -6.74
N ALA A 204 4.04 -7.59 -6.94
CA ALA A 204 2.95 -8.41 -7.47
C ALA A 204 3.17 -8.85 -8.93
N GLY A 205 4.04 -8.19 -9.69
CA GLY A 205 4.41 -8.58 -11.04
C GLY A 205 5.43 -9.72 -11.10
N LEU A 206 6.08 -10.05 -9.97
CA LEU A 206 7.02 -11.16 -9.90
C LEU A 206 6.28 -12.48 -9.69
N ASN A 207 6.83 -13.55 -10.27
CA ASN A 207 6.37 -14.93 -10.14
C ASN A 207 7.55 -15.90 -10.32
N GLU A 208 7.30 -17.19 -10.13
CA GLU A 208 8.34 -18.22 -10.24
C GLU A 208 8.97 -18.31 -11.64
N GLY A 209 8.21 -17.95 -12.69
CA GLY A 209 8.70 -17.97 -14.07
C GLY A 209 9.60 -16.81 -14.45
N ASN A 210 9.48 -15.64 -13.80
CA ASN A 210 10.23 -14.43 -14.18
C ASN A 210 11.28 -13.97 -13.16
N ILE A 211 11.25 -14.49 -11.93
CA ILE A 211 12.10 -13.99 -10.84
C ILE A 211 13.59 -14.21 -11.08
N ASN A 212 13.97 -15.32 -11.71
CA ASN A 212 15.36 -15.61 -12.05
C ASN A 212 15.89 -14.60 -13.06
N TYR A 213 15.13 -14.40 -14.16
CA TYR A 213 15.46 -13.41 -15.18
C TYR A 213 15.61 -12.02 -14.57
N PHE A 214 14.67 -11.63 -13.73
CA PHE A 214 14.68 -10.32 -13.08
C PHE A 214 15.94 -10.13 -12.20
N ALA A 215 16.26 -11.11 -11.36
CA ALA A 215 17.44 -11.06 -10.48
C ALA A 215 18.76 -11.00 -11.28
N GLU A 216 18.89 -11.81 -12.35
CA GLU A 216 20.07 -11.80 -13.22
C GLU A 216 20.28 -10.45 -13.92
N LYS A 217 19.18 -9.81 -14.36
CA LYS A 217 19.30 -8.50 -15.03
C LYS A 217 19.58 -7.37 -14.05
N ILE A 218 19.06 -7.44 -12.82
CA ILE A 218 19.49 -6.53 -11.75
C ILE A 218 21.00 -6.71 -11.49
N ASP A 219 21.47 -7.93 -11.29
CA ASP A 219 22.90 -8.21 -11.05
C ASP A 219 23.77 -7.60 -12.16
N LYS A 220 23.38 -7.82 -13.42
CA LYS A 220 24.09 -7.29 -14.58
C LYS A 220 24.18 -5.76 -14.58
N VAL A 221 23.06 -5.06 -14.44
CA VAL A 221 23.07 -3.58 -14.49
C VAL A 221 23.78 -2.97 -13.28
N VAL A 222 23.74 -3.63 -12.12
CA VAL A 222 24.42 -3.16 -10.91
C VAL A 222 25.95 -3.29 -11.07
N ARG A 223 26.46 -4.39 -11.64
CA ARG A 223 27.89 -4.60 -11.87
C ARG A 223 28.45 -3.67 -12.95
N GLU A 224 27.72 -3.50 -14.04
CA GLU A 224 28.16 -2.72 -15.19
C GLU A 224 28.00 -1.20 -15.01
N ASN A 225 27.13 -0.77 -14.09
CA ASN A 225 26.95 0.63 -13.69
C ASN A 225 26.99 0.77 -12.16
N PRO A 226 28.16 0.60 -11.55
CA PRO A 226 28.27 0.77 -10.11
C PRO A 226 27.88 2.20 -9.73
N VAL A 227 26.99 2.33 -8.76
CA VAL A 227 26.67 3.64 -8.16
C VAL A 227 27.93 4.09 -7.45
N SER A 228 28.51 5.23 -7.84
CA SER A 228 29.62 5.82 -7.09
C SER A 228 29.13 6.05 -5.66
N LYS A 229 29.82 5.46 -4.68
CA LYS A 229 29.58 5.76 -3.27
C LYS A 229 29.83 7.26 -3.09
N MET A 230 28.76 8.04 -2.86
CA MET A 230 28.92 9.37 -2.27
C MET A 230 29.31 9.23 -0.82
#